data_4864a96c3ecc3a3a4d0cfc21d282da78
#
_entry.id   4864a96c3ecc3a3a4d0cfc21d282da78
#
_cell.length_a   1.000
_cell.length_b   1.000
_cell.length_c   1.000
_cell.angle_alpha   90.00
_cell.angle_beta   90.00
_cell.angle_gamma   90.00
#
_symmetry.space_group_name_H-M   'P 1'
#
loop_
_entity.id
_entity.type
_entity.pdbx_description
1 polymer ?
#
loop_
_entity_poly.entity_id
_entity_poly.type
_entity_poly.pdbx_seq_one_letter_code
_entity_poly.pdbx_strand_id
1 'polypeptide(L)'
;MSSYSHRGYEQRSGGYGRRRHKASGFKRKPSGGEAAKGFVIFILIIVMTALVFIFFKYLKPFVNSLRTQPTVEVVETFDTAVPDSPDTPIGEFDKVDDKIFVSNGSGYLMFKGIDDTAVNYAATLNSIVSSVDDDITVYNMVIPTNTEFGLDGDMSEYTNSQRDNLDKINSAVMDNVVNVDVYKTLDLHSSEYIYYRTDESLTSLGAYYVYREFAQTADFNPDYIYSIDKLSEKKGSIGRFEGSFIRRTTGENVQPHGNQELFNNADSIDFYKLPVHYNCDSVDVKTGKRTETDLFTTDKAADDPLSVFPAKDTELLEISNVENNNDEKLLIVKDHIGEPIIGYLVPAYEEVYVVDAQLYKGNLSEYIRSNDITHILILNGISNANNSLYCQRLRDLFDSGISG
;
A
#
# COMPACT_ATOMS: atom_id res chain seq x y z
N MET A 1 -55.87 39.29 21.80
CA MET A 1 -55.92 39.65 23.25
C MET A 1 -54.50 40.00 23.60
N SER A 2 -54.25 41.27 23.59
CA SER A 2 -54.01 42.21 24.64
C SER A 2 -52.57 42.21 25.10
N SER A 3 -51.68 43.08 24.61
CA SER A 3 -51.54 44.54 24.91
C SER A 3 -50.97 44.74 26.30
N TYR A 4 -49.91 45.44 26.50
CA TYR A 4 -49.67 46.87 26.72
C TYR A 4 -48.23 47.02 27.21
N SER A 5 -47.29 47.83 26.71
CA SER A 5 -47.36 49.28 26.59
C SER A 5 -46.86 50.07 27.79
N HIS A 6 -45.87 50.90 27.45
CA HIS A 6 -45.67 52.30 27.87
C HIS A 6 -44.69 52.62 28.98
N ARG A 7 -43.84 53.49 28.68
CA ARG A 7 -43.56 54.94 28.70
C ARG A 7 -42.62 55.27 29.85
N GLY A 8 -41.63 56.09 29.78
CA GLY A 8 -41.41 57.32 29.06
C GLY A 8 -41.06 58.45 30.06
N TYR A 9 -40.42 59.47 29.58
CA TYR A 9 -40.15 60.78 30.14
C TYR A 9 -38.71 61.03 30.57
N GLU A 10 -37.91 61.81 29.79
CA GLU A 10 -37.86 63.32 29.68
C GLU A 10 -37.48 63.98 31.01
N GLN A 11 -36.54 64.84 31.06
CA GLN A 11 -36.18 66.08 30.53
C GLN A 11 -35.29 66.89 31.46
N ARG A 12 -34.40 67.66 30.90
CA ARG A 12 -33.98 69.08 31.05
C ARG A 12 -32.84 69.32 32.03
N SER A 13 -31.95 70.20 31.83
CA SER A 13 -31.57 71.29 30.95
C SER A 13 -30.61 72.23 31.67
N GLY A 14 -29.78 72.92 30.98
CA GLY A 14 -29.06 74.12 31.45
C GLY A 14 -27.57 73.89 31.58
N GLY A 15 -26.72 74.54 30.94
CA GLY A 15 -26.67 75.82 30.29
C GLY A 15 -25.47 76.61 30.81
N TYR A 16 -24.76 77.24 29.92
CA TYR A 16 -23.72 78.30 30.11
C TYR A 16 -22.26 77.94 30.39
N GLY A 17 -21.44 78.34 29.46
CA GLY A 17 -20.36 79.19 29.76
C GLY A 17 -19.07 78.95 28.94
N ARG A 18 -18.90 79.77 27.92
CA ARG A 18 -17.66 79.98 27.16
C ARG A 18 -16.44 80.10 28.03
N ARG A 19 -15.32 79.55 27.66
CA ARG A 19 -14.05 80.28 27.45
C ARG A 19 -13.07 79.43 26.58
N ARG A 20 -12.64 80.05 25.46
CA ARG A 20 -11.53 79.62 24.65
C ARG A 20 -10.21 79.77 25.43
N HIS A 21 -9.39 78.77 25.49
CA HIS A 21 -7.96 78.94 25.62
C HIS A 21 -7.25 78.07 24.56
N LYS A 22 -6.54 78.77 23.68
CA LYS A 22 -5.52 78.18 22.84
C LYS A 22 -4.43 77.62 23.74
N ALA A 23 -4.12 76.37 23.62
CA ALA A 23 -2.91 75.77 24.11
C ALA A 23 -2.13 75.17 22.98
N SER A 24 -0.98 75.66 22.78
CA SER A 24 0.09 75.36 21.85
C SER A 24 0.45 73.89 21.89
N GLY A 25 0.57 73.25 20.69
CA GLY A 25 1.10 71.94 20.56
C GLY A 25 2.56 71.81 20.95
N PHE A 26 2.80 71.11 22.03
CA PHE A 26 4.13 70.57 22.32
C PHE A 26 4.17 69.16 21.68
N LYS A 27 4.85 69.06 20.53
CA LYS A 27 5.32 67.77 20.04
C LYS A 27 6.41 67.31 21.01
N ARG A 28 6.06 66.34 21.86
CA ARG A 28 7.06 65.61 22.63
C ARG A 28 7.88 64.79 21.63
N LYS A 29 9.19 65.07 21.52
CA LYS A 29 10.15 64.15 20.95
C LYS A 29 10.12 62.85 21.77
N PRO A 30 10.09 61.66 21.12
CA PRO A 30 10.19 60.40 21.86
C PRO A 30 11.51 60.40 22.65
N SER A 31 11.43 60.08 23.94
CA SER A 31 12.59 59.93 24.80
C SER A 31 13.50 58.86 24.21
N GLY A 32 14.83 59.09 24.21
CA GLY A 32 15.80 58.14 23.60
C GLY A 32 15.72 56.70 24.08
N GLY A 33 14.96 56.42 25.16
CA GLY A 33 14.72 55.10 25.68
C GLY A 33 13.67 54.28 24.88
N GLU A 34 12.69 54.93 24.24
CA GLU A 34 11.68 54.20 23.45
C GLU A 34 12.23 53.84 22.05
N ALA A 35 13.02 54.71 21.45
CA ALA A 35 13.70 54.41 20.20
C ALA A 35 14.73 53.27 20.36
N ALA A 36 15.43 53.20 21.49
CA ALA A 36 16.36 52.12 21.80
C ALA A 36 15.63 50.79 22.01
N LYS A 37 14.46 50.78 22.67
CA LYS A 37 13.64 49.58 22.82
C LYS A 37 13.11 49.08 21.49
N GLY A 38 12.63 49.95 20.61
CA GLY A 38 12.19 49.58 19.26
C GLY A 38 13.32 48.99 18.42
N PHE A 39 14.53 49.53 18.52
CA PHE A 39 15.69 49.00 17.81
C PHE A 39 16.14 47.63 18.33
N VAL A 40 16.10 47.39 19.64
CA VAL A 40 16.41 46.10 20.24
C VAL A 40 15.38 45.03 19.81
N ILE A 41 14.08 45.36 19.81
CA ILE A 41 13.04 44.46 19.34
C ILE A 41 13.24 44.13 17.86
N PHE A 42 13.56 45.08 17.02
CA PHE A 42 13.84 44.87 15.59
C PHE A 42 15.04 43.95 15.36
N ILE A 43 16.12 44.10 16.10
CA ILE A 43 17.28 43.19 16.05
C ILE A 43 16.89 41.79 16.50
N LEU A 44 16.09 41.65 17.57
CA LEU A 44 15.62 40.33 18.03
C LEU A 44 14.76 39.61 16.98
N ILE A 45 13.92 40.35 16.27
CA ILE A 45 13.11 39.76 15.17
C ILE A 45 14.04 39.29 14.04
N ILE A 46 15.04 40.07 13.65
CA ILE A 46 16.01 39.66 12.62
C ILE A 46 16.79 38.40 13.05
N VAL A 47 17.25 38.38 14.30
CA VAL A 47 17.96 37.21 14.84
C VAL A 47 17.07 35.97 14.89
N MET A 48 15.83 36.13 15.33
CA MET A 48 14.87 35.02 15.35
C MET A 48 14.55 34.49 13.95
N THR A 49 14.34 35.36 12.97
CA THR A 49 14.10 34.93 11.58
C THR A 49 15.34 34.27 10.98
N ALA A 50 16.54 34.75 11.28
CA ALA A 50 17.78 34.11 10.85
C ALA A 50 17.97 32.73 11.51
N LEU A 51 17.66 32.59 12.79
CA LEU A 51 17.69 31.29 13.49
C LEU A 51 16.67 30.28 12.93
N VAL A 52 15.47 30.75 12.64
CA VAL A 52 14.44 29.92 11.98
C VAL A 52 14.92 29.47 10.60
N PHE A 53 15.50 30.38 9.81
CA PHE A 53 16.06 30.06 8.49
C PHE A 53 17.22 29.04 8.57
N ILE A 54 18.12 29.20 9.54
CA ILE A 54 19.23 28.27 9.81
C ILE A 54 18.68 26.91 10.23
N PHE A 55 17.65 26.90 11.08
CA PHE A 55 17.00 25.66 11.51
C PHE A 55 16.43 24.90 10.30
N PHE A 56 15.61 25.53 9.46
CA PHE A 56 15.00 24.86 8.31
C PHE A 56 16.02 24.48 7.24
N LYS A 57 17.05 25.29 7.00
CA LYS A 57 18.03 25.03 5.94
C LYS A 57 19.11 24.01 6.33
N TYR A 58 19.53 23.97 7.59
CA TYR A 58 20.67 23.16 8.02
C TYR A 58 20.33 22.16 9.11
N LEU A 59 19.54 22.52 10.10
CA LEU A 59 19.28 21.66 11.25
C LEU A 59 18.19 20.65 10.98
N LYS A 60 17.12 21.03 10.29
CA LYS A 60 16.04 20.10 9.94
C LYS A 60 16.53 18.98 9.00
N PRO A 61 17.27 19.24 7.90
CA PRO A 61 17.87 18.18 7.09
C PRO A 61 18.85 17.31 7.88
N PHE A 62 19.65 17.92 8.76
CA PHE A 62 20.58 17.19 9.63
C PHE A 62 19.86 16.31 10.65
N VAL A 63 18.81 16.80 11.32
CA VAL A 63 17.98 16.02 12.23
C VAL A 63 17.23 14.92 11.48
N ASN A 64 16.77 15.19 10.26
CA ASN A 64 16.16 14.15 9.43
C ASN A 64 17.20 13.10 9.02
N SER A 65 18.42 13.49 8.66
CA SER A 65 19.49 12.51 8.35
C SER A 65 19.90 11.67 9.57
N LEU A 66 19.77 12.20 10.78
CA LEU A 66 19.97 11.43 12.03
C LEU A 66 18.78 10.53 12.35
N ARG A 67 17.58 10.87 11.89
CA ARG A 67 16.37 10.03 12.03
C ARG A 67 16.29 8.93 10.99
N THR A 68 16.90 9.10 9.82
CA THR A 68 16.95 8.13 8.74
C THR A 68 18.08 7.11 8.89
N GLN A 69 18.72 7.02 10.04
CA GLN A 69 19.58 5.90 10.39
C GLN A 69 19.13 5.26 11.70
N PRO A 70 18.28 4.23 11.64
CA PRO A 70 18.50 3.12 12.52
C PRO A 70 19.65 2.33 11.90
N THR A 71 20.91 2.73 12.15
CA THR A 71 21.99 1.75 12.19
C THR A 71 21.71 0.86 13.39
N VAL A 72 20.82 -0.09 13.23
CA VAL A 72 21.00 -1.37 13.83
C VAL A 72 22.08 -2.01 12.96
N GLU A 73 23.34 -1.68 13.23
CA GLU A 73 24.39 -2.67 13.12
C GLU A 73 24.05 -3.78 14.12
N VAL A 74 23.12 -4.62 13.74
CA VAL A 74 23.21 -6.00 14.14
C VAL A 74 24.34 -6.55 13.28
N VAL A 75 25.57 -6.30 13.70
CA VAL A 75 26.66 -7.22 13.44
C VAL A 75 26.35 -8.44 14.32
N GLU A 76 25.30 -9.16 13.99
CA GLU A 76 25.35 -10.59 14.14
C GLU A 76 26.36 -11.01 13.07
N THR A 77 27.58 -11.29 13.51
CA THR A 77 28.43 -12.22 12.86
C THR A 77 27.60 -13.50 12.73
N PHE A 78 26.85 -13.59 11.63
CA PHE A 78 26.39 -14.89 11.18
C PHE A 78 27.67 -15.67 10.93
N ASP A 79 27.93 -16.57 11.87
CA ASP A 79 28.86 -17.63 11.69
C ASP A 79 28.44 -18.29 10.36
N THR A 80 29.22 -18.08 9.30
CA THR A 80 29.02 -18.67 7.99
C THR A 80 29.44 -20.15 8.00
N ALA A 81 29.26 -20.81 9.10
CA ALA A 81 29.06 -22.23 9.15
C ALA A 81 27.62 -22.45 8.68
N VAL A 82 27.43 -22.55 7.34
CA VAL A 82 26.33 -23.35 6.80
C VAL A 82 26.39 -24.65 7.57
N PRO A 83 25.39 -24.98 8.42
CA PRO A 83 25.33 -26.33 8.97
C PRO A 83 25.32 -27.21 7.72
N ASP A 84 26.27 -28.15 7.61
CA ASP A 84 26.10 -29.26 6.69
C ASP A 84 24.66 -29.74 6.91
N SER A 85 23.81 -29.39 5.95
CA SER A 85 22.44 -29.86 5.94
C SER A 85 22.57 -31.39 5.99
N PRO A 86 22.11 -32.07 7.07
CA PRO A 86 22.04 -33.50 6.98
C PRO A 86 21.25 -33.76 5.71
N ASP A 87 21.67 -34.74 4.91
CA ASP A 87 20.86 -35.31 3.82
C ASP A 87 19.55 -35.80 4.43
N THR A 88 18.67 -34.87 4.76
CA THR A 88 17.29 -35.17 5.12
C THR A 88 16.66 -35.52 3.79
N PRO A 89 16.17 -36.76 3.62
CA PRO A 89 15.46 -37.12 2.41
C PRO A 89 14.40 -36.07 2.18
N ILE A 90 14.31 -35.55 0.98
CA ILE A 90 13.18 -34.70 0.52
C ILE A 90 11.95 -35.38 1.06
N GLY A 91 11.22 -34.73 1.99
CA GLY A 91 10.05 -35.35 2.63
C GLY A 91 9.14 -35.89 1.54
N GLU A 92 8.56 -37.07 1.74
CA GLU A 92 7.63 -37.65 0.79
C GLU A 92 6.59 -36.57 0.44
N PHE A 93 6.59 -36.09 -0.81
CA PHE A 93 5.59 -35.16 -1.29
C PHE A 93 4.62 -35.89 -2.22
N ASP A 94 3.34 -35.68 -1.98
CA ASP A 94 2.30 -36.14 -2.89
C ASP A 94 2.16 -35.14 -4.03
N LYS A 95 2.45 -35.55 -5.26
CA LYS A 95 2.09 -34.81 -6.46
C LYS A 95 0.62 -34.99 -6.72
N VAL A 96 -0.20 -34.03 -6.30
CA VAL A 96 -1.66 -34.15 -6.27
C VAL A 96 -2.33 -33.71 -7.57
N ASP A 97 -1.73 -32.75 -8.27
CA ASP A 97 -2.01 -32.45 -9.67
C ASP A 97 -0.67 -32.15 -10.38
N ASP A 98 -0.69 -31.89 -11.69
CA ASP A 98 0.54 -31.60 -12.43
C ASP A 98 1.26 -30.29 -12.00
N LYS A 99 0.71 -29.56 -11.02
CA LYS A 99 1.19 -28.24 -10.62
C LYS A 99 1.27 -28.02 -9.11
N ILE A 100 0.78 -28.95 -8.29
CA ILE A 100 0.76 -28.78 -6.83
C ILE A 100 1.48 -29.94 -6.16
N PHE A 101 2.44 -29.60 -5.29
CA PHE A 101 3.01 -30.49 -4.29
C PHE A 101 2.32 -30.30 -2.95
N VAL A 102 2.24 -31.38 -2.18
CA VAL A 102 1.81 -31.31 -0.77
C VAL A 102 2.90 -31.91 0.09
N SER A 103 3.33 -31.16 1.08
CA SER A 103 4.33 -31.59 2.05
C SER A 103 4.05 -30.91 3.39
N ASN A 104 4.14 -31.66 4.49
CA ASN A 104 3.97 -31.14 5.85
C ASN A 104 2.68 -30.33 6.07
N GLY A 105 1.59 -30.74 5.42
CA GLY A 105 0.27 -30.08 5.53
C GLY A 105 0.13 -28.79 4.75
N SER A 106 1.07 -28.48 3.89
CA SER A 106 1.05 -27.31 3.03
C SER A 106 1.11 -27.69 1.55
N GLY A 107 0.40 -26.94 0.72
CA GLY A 107 0.48 -27.04 -0.74
C GLY A 107 1.46 -26.04 -1.32
N TYR A 108 2.12 -26.42 -2.39
CA TYR A 108 3.14 -25.62 -3.07
C TYR A 108 2.89 -25.65 -4.57
N LEU A 109 2.69 -24.48 -5.17
CA LEU A 109 2.42 -24.35 -6.60
C LEU A 109 3.74 -24.35 -7.37
N MET A 110 3.94 -25.31 -8.30
CA MET A 110 5.13 -25.35 -9.16
C MET A 110 5.21 -24.11 -10.03
N PHE A 111 6.36 -23.46 -10.02
CA PHE A 111 6.66 -22.33 -10.89
C PHE A 111 7.44 -22.82 -12.14
N LYS A 112 7.01 -22.38 -13.32
CA LYS A 112 7.61 -22.75 -14.60
C LYS A 112 7.98 -21.53 -15.46
N GLY A 113 8.04 -20.34 -14.86
CA GLY A 113 8.55 -19.15 -15.55
C GLY A 113 9.98 -19.32 -16.02
N ILE A 114 10.29 -18.77 -17.19
CA ILE A 114 11.60 -18.81 -17.85
C ILE A 114 12.04 -17.41 -18.22
N ASP A 115 13.28 -17.24 -18.65
CA ASP A 115 13.86 -15.95 -19.05
C ASP A 115 12.99 -15.20 -20.06
N ASP A 116 12.44 -15.88 -21.06
CA ASP A 116 11.61 -15.26 -22.09
C ASP A 116 10.31 -14.70 -21.52
N THR A 117 9.69 -15.38 -20.55
CA THR A 117 8.46 -14.88 -19.89
C THR A 117 8.78 -13.71 -18.97
N ALA A 118 9.90 -13.74 -18.26
CA ALA A 118 10.39 -12.64 -17.44
C ALA A 118 10.66 -11.37 -18.29
N VAL A 119 11.35 -11.52 -19.42
CA VAL A 119 11.62 -10.41 -20.36
C VAL A 119 10.34 -9.87 -20.97
N ASN A 120 9.35 -10.72 -21.30
CA ASN A 120 8.04 -10.26 -21.80
C ASN A 120 7.30 -9.42 -20.77
N TYR A 121 7.35 -9.80 -19.48
CA TYR A 121 6.76 -8.99 -18.43
C TYR A 121 7.49 -7.65 -18.26
N ALA A 122 8.80 -7.65 -18.23
CA ALA A 122 9.60 -6.42 -18.19
C ALA A 122 9.30 -5.49 -19.39
N ALA A 123 9.17 -6.04 -20.60
CA ALA A 123 8.74 -5.28 -21.77
C ALA A 123 7.33 -4.71 -21.63
N THR A 124 6.44 -5.40 -20.93
CA THR A 124 5.09 -4.90 -20.61
C THR A 124 5.16 -3.68 -19.67
N LEU A 125 5.97 -3.76 -18.62
CA LEU A 125 6.19 -2.62 -17.71
C LEU A 125 6.82 -1.43 -18.45
N ASN A 126 7.80 -1.67 -19.31
CA ASN A 126 8.43 -0.64 -20.12
C ASN A 126 7.44 0.05 -21.07
N SER A 127 6.48 -0.71 -21.61
CA SER A 127 5.38 -0.16 -22.41
C SER A 127 4.43 0.69 -21.58
N ILE A 128 4.08 0.24 -20.37
CA ILE A 128 3.20 0.96 -19.44
C ILE A 128 3.84 2.31 -19.05
N VAL A 129 5.09 2.30 -18.57
CA VAL A 129 5.76 3.53 -18.13
C VAL A 129 5.97 4.51 -19.29
N SER A 130 6.10 4.01 -20.53
CA SER A 130 6.19 4.86 -21.73
C SER A 130 4.86 5.43 -22.20
N SER A 131 3.73 4.95 -21.67
CA SER A 131 2.37 5.37 -22.04
C SER A 131 1.74 6.35 -21.05
N VAL A 132 2.41 6.64 -19.95
CA VAL A 132 1.97 7.59 -18.92
C VAL A 132 2.88 8.82 -18.88
N ASP A 133 2.42 9.90 -18.25
CA ASP A 133 3.17 11.16 -18.14
C ASP A 133 4.42 10.98 -17.24
N ASP A 134 5.50 11.71 -17.56
CA ASP A 134 6.81 11.56 -16.90
C ASP A 134 6.82 11.91 -15.40
N ASP A 135 5.82 12.63 -14.91
CA ASP A 135 5.63 12.99 -13.50
C ASP A 135 4.92 11.91 -12.68
N ILE A 136 4.41 10.86 -13.32
CA ILE A 136 3.80 9.72 -12.66
C ILE A 136 4.86 8.69 -12.28
N THR A 137 4.93 8.35 -10.99
CA THR A 137 5.81 7.28 -10.52
C THR A 137 5.18 5.91 -10.73
N VAL A 138 5.85 5.03 -11.46
CA VAL A 138 5.38 3.64 -11.71
C VAL A 138 6.19 2.65 -10.88
N TYR A 139 5.51 1.99 -9.95
CA TYR A 139 6.05 0.91 -9.14
C TYR A 139 5.70 -0.45 -9.74
N ASN A 140 6.65 -1.37 -9.68
CA ASN A 140 6.44 -2.78 -9.97
C ASN A 140 6.69 -3.62 -8.72
N MET A 141 5.72 -4.44 -8.34
CA MET A 141 5.84 -5.36 -7.21
C MET A 141 5.34 -6.73 -7.61
N VAL A 142 6.25 -7.69 -7.70
CA VAL A 142 5.95 -9.09 -8.01
C VAL A 142 6.11 -9.93 -6.77
N ILE A 143 5.04 -10.63 -6.39
CA ILE A 143 4.99 -11.46 -5.18
C ILE A 143 5.35 -12.90 -5.57
N PRO A 144 6.47 -13.47 -5.06
CA PRO A 144 6.76 -14.89 -5.19
C PRO A 144 5.75 -15.74 -4.41
N THR A 145 5.69 -17.04 -4.69
CA THR A 145 4.85 -17.97 -3.95
C THR A 145 5.63 -18.64 -2.81
N ASN A 146 4.91 -19.29 -1.89
CA ASN A 146 5.51 -20.07 -0.80
C ASN A 146 6.44 -21.21 -1.29
N THR A 147 6.32 -21.62 -2.54
CA THR A 147 7.15 -22.68 -3.14
C THR A 147 8.63 -22.32 -3.13
N GLU A 148 8.94 -21.04 -3.27
CA GLU A 148 10.34 -20.56 -3.26
C GLU A 148 11.00 -20.70 -1.89
N PHE A 149 10.23 -20.61 -0.82
CA PHE A 149 10.76 -20.53 0.54
C PHE A 149 10.48 -21.77 1.40
N GLY A 150 9.48 -22.56 1.03
CA GLY A 150 8.92 -23.59 1.90
C GLY A 150 9.22 -25.04 1.51
N LEU A 151 9.96 -25.26 0.41
CA LEU A 151 10.39 -26.60 -0.02
C LEU A 151 11.88 -26.78 0.25
N ASP A 152 12.19 -27.81 1.06
CA ASP A 152 13.56 -28.19 1.36
C ASP A 152 14.19 -28.96 0.19
N GLY A 153 15.50 -28.80 0.03
CA GLY A 153 16.31 -29.56 -0.92
C GLY A 153 16.30 -29.01 -2.36
N ASP A 154 16.90 -29.73 -3.27
CA ASP A 154 16.96 -29.36 -4.68
C ASP A 154 15.66 -29.74 -5.41
N MET A 155 14.83 -28.74 -5.65
CA MET A 155 13.55 -28.88 -6.37
C MET A 155 13.65 -28.47 -7.84
N SER A 156 14.84 -28.23 -8.39
CA SER A 156 15.05 -27.72 -9.75
C SER A 156 14.48 -28.61 -10.86
N GLU A 157 14.31 -29.92 -10.60
CA GLU A 157 13.61 -30.82 -11.53
C GLU A 157 12.11 -30.47 -11.68
N TYR A 158 11.50 -29.93 -10.62
CA TYR A 158 10.05 -29.74 -10.54
C TYR A 158 9.62 -28.28 -10.67
N THR A 159 10.41 -27.35 -10.18
CA THR A 159 10.09 -25.92 -10.17
C THR A 159 11.30 -25.08 -10.54
N ASN A 160 11.10 -24.01 -11.28
CA ASN A 160 12.17 -23.06 -11.60
C ASN A 160 12.37 -22.07 -10.43
N SER A 161 13.58 -21.51 -10.32
CA SER A 161 13.88 -20.46 -9.34
C SER A 161 13.04 -19.21 -9.61
N GLN A 162 12.29 -18.79 -8.61
CA GLN A 162 11.54 -17.53 -8.69
C GLN A 162 12.49 -16.35 -8.45
N ARG A 163 13.56 -16.53 -7.67
CA ARG A 163 14.60 -15.52 -7.49
C ARG A 163 15.26 -15.15 -8.80
N ASP A 164 15.74 -16.14 -9.56
CA ASP A 164 16.40 -15.90 -10.85
C ASP A 164 15.46 -15.20 -11.84
N ASN A 165 14.17 -15.58 -11.82
CA ASN A 165 13.14 -14.96 -12.65
C ASN A 165 12.90 -13.50 -12.27
N LEU A 166 12.80 -13.18 -10.97
CA LEU A 166 12.67 -11.80 -10.47
C LEU A 166 13.89 -10.96 -10.82
N ASP A 167 15.10 -11.49 -10.63
CA ASP A 167 16.35 -10.81 -11.02
C ASP A 167 16.37 -10.53 -12.53
N LYS A 168 15.84 -11.45 -13.34
CA LYS A 168 15.70 -11.25 -14.77
C LYS A 168 14.72 -10.15 -15.14
N ILE A 169 13.55 -10.11 -14.49
CA ILE A 169 12.58 -9.00 -14.64
C ILE A 169 13.27 -7.68 -14.29
N ASN A 170 13.85 -7.59 -13.08
CA ASN A 170 14.46 -6.38 -12.56
C ASN A 170 15.62 -5.86 -13.44
N SER A 171 16.37 -6.75 -14.06
CA SER A 171 17.46 -6.37 -14.97
C SER A 171 17.01 -5.92 -16.36
N ALA A 172 15.75 -6.15 -16.72
CA ALA A 172 15.21 -5.87 -18.05
C ALA A 172 14.20 -4.71 -18.08
N VAL A 173 13.78 -4.21 -16.92
CA VAL A 173 12.93 -3.00 -16.83
C VAL A 173 13.76 -1.73 -17.02
N MET A 174 13.12 -0.66 -17.49
CA MET A 174 13.73 0.67 -17.63
C MET A 174 13.96 1.33 -16.27
N ASP A 175 14.95 2.24 -16.21
CA ASP A 175 15.37 2.92 -14.97
C ASP A 175 14.24 3.75 -14.30
N ASN A 176 13.21 4.15 -15.05
CA ASN A 176 12.07 4.89 -14.53
C ASN A 176 10.92 3.99 -14.03
N VAL A 177 11.09 2.67 -14.00
CA VAL A 177 10.24 1.73 -13.26
C VAL A 177 10.88 1.48 -11.89
N VAL A 178 10.16 1.79 -10.82
CA VAL A 178 10.63 1.57 -9.46
C VAL A 178 10.28 0.15 -9.01
N ASN A 179 11.27 -0.74 -8.95
CA ASN A 179 11.05 -2.11 -8.47
C ASN A 179 10.97 -2.15 -6.94
N VAL A 180 9.92 -2.77 -6.41
CA VAL A 180 9.77 -3.10 -4.99
C VAL A 180 10.20 -4.55 -4.78
N ASP A 181 11.43 -4.75 -4.29
CA ASP A 181 12.00 -6.10 -4.05
C ASP A 181 11.51 -6.67 -2.71
N VAL A 182 10.44 -7.42 -2.75
CA VAL A 182 9.84 -8.08 -1.56
C VAL A 182 10.47 -9.43 -1.24
N TYR A 183 11.31 -9.97 -2.11
CA TYR A 183 11.86 -11.33 -1.96
C TYR A 183 12.61 -11.48 -0.65
N LYS A 184 13.56 -10.59 -0.38
CA LYS A 184 14.40 -10.67 0.81
C LYS A 184 13.61 -10.59 2.11
N THR A 185 12.59 -9.75 2.15
CA THR A 185 11.70 -9.62 3.30
C THR A 185 10.88 -10.89 3.51
N LEU A 186 10.32 -11.47 2.46
CA LEU A 186 9.58 -12.72 2.55
C LEU A 186 10.47 -13.92 2.94
N ASP A 187 11.68 -13.99 2.42
CA ASP A 187 12.68 -15.01 2.79
C ASP A 187 13.03 -14.92 4.29
N LEU A 188 13.30 -13.73 4.79
CA LEU A 188 13.60 -13.48 6.20
C LEU A 188 12.48 -13.96 7.15
N HIS A 189 11.23 -13.84 6.73
CA HIS A 189 10.05 -14.20 7.49
C HIS A 189 9.44 -15.55 7.06
N SER A 190 10.13 -16.33 6.24
CA SER A 190 9.62 -17.59 5.66
C SER A 190 9.24 -18.65 6.68
N SER A 191 9.83 -18.62 7.87
CA SER A 191 9.47 -19.51 8.99
C SER A 191 8.16 -19.11 9.70
N GLU A 192 7.62 -17.94 9.41
CA GLU A 192 6.37 -17.46 9.97
C GLU A 192 5.18 -17.84 9.07
N TYR A 193 3.95 -17.70 9.59
CA TYR A 193 2.75 -18.01 8.82
C TYR A 193 2.38 -16.84 7.89
N ILE A 194 3.23 -16.61 6.86
CA ILE A 194 3.08 -15.52 5.90
C ILE A 194 2.35 -15.90 4.61
N TYR A 195 2.18 -17.20 4.36
CA TYR A 195 1.36 -17.75 3.28
C TYR A 195 0.33 -18.72 3.85
N TYR A 196 -0.83 -18.83 3.20
CA TYR A 196 -1.78 -19.90 3.51
C TYR A 196 -1.19 -21.26 3.10
N ARG A 197 -1.54 -22.31 3.87
CA ARG A 197 -1.13 -23.68 3.54
C ARG A 197 -1.90 -24.26 2.36
N THR A 198 -3.14 -23.81 2.21
CA THR A 198 -4.09 -24.37 1.25
C THR A 198 -4.38 -23.45 0.07
N ASP A 199 -3.64 -22.34 -0.02
CA ASP A 199 -3.77 -21.34 -1.09
C ASP A 199 -2.40 -20.67 -1.40
N GLU A 200 -2.27 -20.11 -2.60
CA GLU A 200 -1.05 -19.38 -3.00
C GLU A 200 -0.96 -17.96 -2.44
N SER A 201 -2.03 -17.47 -1.82
CA SER A 201 -2.14 -16.11 -1.34
C SER A 201 -1.35 -15.89 -0.05
N LEU A 202 -0.91 -14.65 0.15
CA LEU A 202 -0.34 -14.18 1.41
C LEU A 202 -1.40 -14.16 2.51
N THR A 203 -0.99 -14.48 3.74
CA THR A 203 -1.77 -14.09 4.92
C THR A 203 -1.70 -12.58 5.13
N SER A 204 -2.53 -12.04 6.01
CA SER A 204 -2.44 -10.63 6.39
C SER A 204 -1.08 -10.26 7.02
N LEU A 205 -0.41 -11.21 7.67
CA LEU A 205 0.94 -11.01 8.19
C LEU A 205 1.96 -10.89 7.04
N GLY A 206 1.90 -11.79 6.05
CA GLY A 206 2.75 -11.71 4.88
C GLY A 206 2.52 -10.42 4.09
N ALA A 207 1.24 -10.03 3.91
CA ALA A 207 0.86 -8.77 3.28
C ALA A 207 1.38 -7.54 4.04
N TYR A 208 1.44 -7.59 5.38
CA TYR A 208 2.03 -6.53 6.19
C TYR A 208 3.54 -6.38 5.95
N TYR A 209 4.29 -7.47 5.82
CA TYR A 209 5.72 -7.41 5.51
C TYR A 209 5.96 -6.84 4.11
N VAL A 210 5.18 -7.26 3.13
CA VAL A 210 5.23 -6.73 1.75
C VAL A 210 4.90 -5.22 1.73
N TYR A 211 3.88 -4.80 2.45
CA TYR A 211 3.54 -3.39 2.62
C TYR A 211 4.71 -2.57 3.20
N ARG A 212 5.40 -3.08 4.20
CA ARG A 212 6.55 -2.37 4.79
C ARG A 212 7.68 -2.15 3.78
N GLU A 213 7.93 -3.12 2.91
CA GLU A 213 8.92 -2.99 1.84
C GLU A 213 8.51 -1.93 0.82
N PHE A 214 7.23 -1.93 0.42
CA PHE A 214 6.69 -0.88 -0.44
C PHE A 214 6.82 0.50 0.20
N ALA A 215 6.47 0.63 1.47
CA ALA A 215 6.54 1.90 2.20
C ALA A 215 7.97 2.45 2.28
N GLN A 216 8.97 1.58 2.46
CA GLN A 216 10.38 1.99 2.43
C GLN A 216 10.81 2.43 1.04
N THR A 217 10.40 1.71 -0.01
CA THR A 217 10.72 2.03 -1.40
C THR A 217 10.07 3.34 -1.85
N ALA A 218 8.84 3.60 -1.42
CA ALA A 218 8.07 4.80 -1.73
C ALA A 218 8.36 5.99 -0.77
N ASP A 219 9.36 5.87 0.12
CA ASP A 219 9.85 6.89 1.06
C ASP A 219 8.79 7.43 2.03
N PHE A 220 7.85 6.60 2.45
CA PHE A 220 6.99 6.93 3.58
C PHE A 220 7.24 6.00 4.78
N ASN A 221 7.04 6.51 6.00
CA ASN A 221 7.36 5.78 7.22
C ASN A 221 6.26 4.75 7.56
N PRO A 222 6.48 3.43 7.36
CA PRO A 222 5.50 2.42 7.65
C PRO A 222 5.16 2.32 9.15
N ASP A 223 6.11 2.64 10.03
CA ASP A 223 5.94 2.50 11.48
C ASP A 223 5.07 3.62 12.08
N TYR A 224 4.92 4.74 11.36
CA TYR A 224 4.05 5.83 11.79
C TYR A 224 2.56 5.42 11.77
N ILE A 225 2.18 4.59 10.82
CA ILE A 225 0.79 4.22 10.57
C ILE A 225 0.42 2.95 11.32
N TYR A 226 1.30 1.94 11.30
CA TYR A 226 1.02 0.63 11.89
C TYR A 226 2.24 0.01 12.57
N SER A 227 2.08 -0.35 13.84
CA SER A 227 2.85 -1.46 14.42
C SER A 227 1.97 -2.71 14.39
N ILE A 228 2.58 -3.88 14.29
CA ILE A 228 1.86 -5.17 14.33
C ILE A 228 0.99 -5.30 15.60
N ASP A 229 1.44 -4.72 16.71
CA ASP A 229 0.69 -4.72 17.97
C ASP A 229 -0.61 -3.91 17.86
N LYS A 230 -0.58 -2.73 17.21
CA LYS A 230 -1.77 -1.90 16.99
C LYS A 230 -2.74 -2.54 16.00
N LEU A 231 -2.23 -3.24 14.99
CA LEU A 231 -3.06 -3.99 14.06
C LEU A 231 -3.80 -5.13 14.78
N SER A 232 -3.12 -5.82 15.71
CA SER A 232 -3.70 -6.92 16.47
C SER A 232 -4.93 -6.51 17.29
N GLU A 233 -5.02 -5.25 17.72
CA GLU A 233 -6.20 -4.69 18.42
C GLU A 233 -7.43 -4.55 17.51
N LYS A 234 -7.26 -4.53 16.20
CA LYS A 234 -8.31 -4.34 15.18
C LYS A 234 -8.58 -5.61 14.35
N LYS A 235 -8.09 -6.74 14.83
CA LYS A 235 -8.17 -8.01 14.15
C LYS A 235 -9.60 -8.52 14.04
N GLY A 236 -10.01 -8.89 12.82
CA GLY A 236 -11.12 -9.77 12.54
C GLY A 236 -10.61 -11.15 12.12
N SER A 237 -11.45 -12.18 12.22
CA SER A 237 -11.11 -13.54 11.78
C SER A 237 -12.29 -14.19 11.09
N ILE A 238 -12.00 -14.89 9.98
CA ILE A 238 -12.88 -15.86 9.34
C ILE A 238 -12.38 -17.24 9.74
N GLY A 239 -13.27 -18.12 10.11
CA GLY A 239 -12.96 -19.48 10.55
C GLY A 239 -12.31 -20.31 9.46
N ARG A 240 -12.69 -21.61 9.38
CA ARG A 240 -12.08 -22.54 8.42
C ARG A 240 -12.09 -22.01 6.99
N PHE A 241 -10.89 -21.92 6.40
CA PHE A 241 -10.67 -21.57 4.99
C PHE A 241 -10.05 -22.75 4.24
N GLU A 242 -10.77 -23.22 3.25
CA GLU A 242 -10.33 -24.27 2.31
C GLU A 242 -9.88 -23.59 1.02
N GLY A 243 -8.58 -23.35 0.90
CA GLY A 243 -8.00 -22.63 -0.23
C GLY A 243 -8.12 -23.34 -1.58
N SER A 244 -7.62 -22.71 -2.61
CA SER A 244 -7.68 -23.19 -3.99
C SER A 244 -7.02 -24.57 -4.19
N PHE A 245 -5.97 -24.87 -3.44
CA PHE A 245 -5.27 -26.16 -3.55
C PHE A 245 -6.15 -27.34 -3.13
N ILE A 246 -6.98 -27.21 -2.09
CA ILE A 246 -7.96 -28.23 -1.71
C ILE A 246 -8.96 -28.42 -2.84
N ARG A 247 -9.54 -27.35 -3.36
CA ARG A 247 -10.55 -27.40 -4.43
C ARG A 247 -9.98 -28.02 -5.72
N ARG A 248 -8.74 -27.69 -6.09
CA ARG A 248 -8.06 -28.23 -7.28
C ARG A 248 -7.71 -29.71 -7.16
N THR A 249 -7.66 -30.24 -5.94
CA THR A 249 -7.39 -31.65 -5.67
C THR A 249 -8.66 -32.48 -5.50
N THR A 250 -9.85 -31.89 -5.72
CA THR A 250 -11.14 -32.62 -5.77
C THR A 250 -11.44 -33.08 -7.19
N GLY A 251 -11.91 -34.30 -7.37
CA GLY A 251 -12.32 -34.85 -8.67
C GLY A 251 -12.76 -36.32 -8.60
N GLU A 252 -13.25 -36.90 -9.72
CA GLU A 252 -13.74 -38.26 -9.76
C GLU A 252 -12.69 -39.34 -9.37
N ASN A 253 -11.39 -38.98 -9.48
CA ASN A 253 -10.27 -39.85 -9.13
C ASN A 253 -9.52 -39.39 -7.86
N VAL A 254 -10.02 -38.40 -7.14
CA VAL A 254 -9.44 -37.85 -5.93
C VAL A 254 -10.46 -38.00 -4.80
N GLN A 255 -9.98 -38.04 -3.54
CA GLN A 255 -10.83 -38.14 -2.36
C GLN A 255 -11.96 -37.09 -2.37
N PRO A 256 -13.15 -37.35 -1.83
CA PRO A 256 -14.29 -36.43 -1.86
C PRO A 256 -14.03 -35.04 -1.29
N HIS A 257 -13.00 -34.91 -0.47
CA HIS A 257 -12.58 -33.65 0.18
C HIS A 257 -11.22 -33.16 -0.32
N GLY A 258 -10.75 -33.58 -1.49
CA GLY A 258 -9.41 -33.23 -1.98
C GLY A 258 -8.28 -33.98 -1.27
N ASN A 259 -7.09 -33.44 -1.29
CA ASN A 259 -5.99 -34.00 -0.55
C ASN A 259 -6.29 -33.95 0.96
N GLN A 260 -6.24 -35.14 1.61
CA GLN A 260 -6.65 -35.26 3.01
C GLN A 260 -5.73 -34.51 3.97
N GLU A 261 -4.46 -34.36 3.63
CA GLU A 261 -3.49 -33.65 4.44
C GLU A 261 -3.80 -32.14 4.43
N LEU A 262 -4.04 -31.55 3.26
CA LEU A 262 -4.45 -30.15 3.13
C LEU A 262 -5.82 -29.92 3.81
N PHE A 263 -6.77 -30.82 3.60
CA PHE A 263 -8.10 -30.71 4.21
C PHE A 263 -8.03 -30.71 5.74
N ASN A 264 -7.18 -31.55 6.33
CA ASN A 264 -6.99 -31.62 7.77
C ASN A 264 -6.27 -30.37 8.32
N ASN A 265 -5.47 -29.69 7.51
CA ASN A 265 -4.71 -28.49 7.85
C ASN A 265 -5.28 -27.20 7.23
N ALA A 266 -6.59 -27.19 6.94
CA ALA A 266 -7.26 -26.00 6.44
C ALA A 266 -6.93 -24.76 7.27
N ASP A 267 -6.86 -23.64 6.60
CA ASP A 267 -6.44 -22.38 7.15
C ASP A 267 -7.55 -21.64 7.93
N SER A 268 -7.24 -20.49 8.46
CA SER A 268 -8.17 -19.44 8.89
C SER A 268 -7.67 -18.11 8.37
N ILE A 269 -8.56 -17.18 8.09
CA ILE A 269 -8.19 -15.86 7.60
C ILE A 269 -8.28 -14.87 8.74
N ASP A 270 -7.16 -14.23 9.04
CA ASP A 270 -7.11 -13.03 9.86
C ASP A 270 -7.03 -11.79 8.97
N PHE A 271 -7.75 -10.73 9.33
CA PHE A 271 -7.67 -9.45 8.65
C PHE A 271 -7.68 -8.31 9.66
N TYR A 272 -7.12 -7.16 9.28
CA TYR A 272 -6.95 -6.04 10.18
C TYR A 272 -7.70 -4.81 9.64
N LYS A 273 -8.66 -4.31 10.41
CA LYS A 273 -9.37 -3.07 10.09
C LYS A 273 -8.44 -1.87 10.26
N LEU A 274 -8.49 -0.98 9.30
CA LEU A 274 -7.64 0.21 9.30
C LEU A 274 -8.06 1.18 10.41
N PRO A 275 -7.11 1.83 11.09
CA PRO A 275 -7.39 2.87 12.09
C PRO A 275 -7.59 4.25 11.44
N VAL A 276 -8.10 4.33 10.21
CA VAL A 276 -8.35 5.56 9.45
C VAL A 276 -9.81 5.62 9.01
N HIS A 277 -10.32 6.84 8.79
CA HIS A 277 -11.64 7.03 8.21
C HIS A 277 -11.51 7.19 6.70
N TYR A 278 -12.28 6.42 5.97
CA TYR A 278 -12.29 6.40 4.51
C TYR A 278 -13.73 6.28 3.98
N ASN A 279 -13.94 6.77 2.77
CA ASN A 279 -15.10 6.41 1.96
C ASN A 279 -14.65 5.39 0.92
N CYS A 280 -15.49 4.44 0.58
CA CYS A 280 -15.15 3.38 -0.34
C CYS A 280 -16.35 3.05 -1.24
N ASP A 281 -16.15 3.14 -2.54
CA ASP A 281 -17.15 2.84 -3.56
C ASP A 281 -16.68 1.77 -4.53
N SER A 282 -17.49 0.76 -4.74
CA SER A 282 -17.34 -0.14 -5.89
C SER A 282 -18.00 0.49 -7.12
N VAL A 283 -17.29 0.50 -8.25
CA VAL A 283 -17.72 1.18 -9.48
C VAL A 283 -17.96 0.17 -10.60
N ASP A 284 -19.16 0.19 -11.15
CA ASP A 284 -19.47 -0.47 -12.41
C ASP A 284 -18.95 0.40 -13.56
N VAL A 285 -17.87 -0.01 -14.20
CA VAL A 285 -17.14 0.79 -15.21
C VAL A 285 -18.00 1.09 -16.44
N LYS A 286 -18.92 0.19 -16.80
CA LYS A 286 -19.79 0.35 -17.97
C LYS A 286 -20.86 1.42 -17.77
N THR A 287 -21.41 1.52 -16.56
CA THR A 287 -22.54 2.42 -16.26
C THR A 287 -22.11 3.66 -15.47
N GLY A 288 -20.90 3.68 -14.91
CA GLY A 288 -20.43 4.69 -13.98
C GLY A 288 -21.14 4.68 -12.62
N LYS A 289 -21.92 3.62 -12.33
CA LYS A 289 -22.66 3.51 -11.07
C LYS A 289 -21.69 3.22 -9.92
N ARG A 290 -21.70 4.10 -8.92
CA ARG A 290 -21.02 3.91 -7.64
C ARG A 290 -21.95 3.24 -6.63
N THR A 291 -21.39 2.33 -5.86
CA THR A 291 -22.11 1.64 -4.77
C THR A 291 -21.19 1.65 -3.55
N GLU A 292 -21.62 2.36 -2.51
CA GLU A 292 -20.90 2.41 -1.23
C GLU A 292 -20.69 0.99 -0.70
N THR A 293 -19.47 0.72 -0.25
CA THR A 293 -19.06 -0.57 0.30
C THR A 293 -18.07 -0.37 1.44
N ASP A 294 -17.81 -1.43 2.18
CA ASP A 294 -16.73 -1.45 3.17
C ASP A 294 -15.45 -2.00 2.53
N LEU A 295 -14.30 -1.52 2.98
CA LEU A 295 -13.00 -2.03 2.52
C LEU A 295 -12.80 -3.49 2.93
N PHE A 296 -13.27 -3.85 4.12
CA PHE A 296 -13.29 -5.23 4.63
C PHE A 296 -14.74 -5.65 4.90
N THR A 297 -15.26 -6.56 4.09
CA THR A 297 -16.64 -7.04 4.22
C THR A 297 -16.68 -8.54 4.55
N THR A 298 -17.60 -8.93 5.42
CA THR A 298 -17.79 -10.33 5.80
C THR A 298 -19.06 -10.95 5.21
N ASP A 299 -19.79 -10.20 4.41
CA ASP A 299 -21.11 -10.61 3.92
C ASP A 299 -21.06 -11.86 3.05
N LYS A 300 -19.99 -12.04 2.28
CA LYS A 300 -19.77 -13.19 1.39
C LYS A 300 -18.79 -14.22 1.97
N ALA A 301 -18.19 -13.95 3.15
CA ALA A 301 -17.12 -14.76 3.69
C ALA A 301 -17.53 -16.22 4.04
N ALA A 302 -18.83 -16.52 4.15
CA ALA A 302 -19.33 -17.88 4.34
C ALA A 302 -19.16 -18.75 3.08
N ASP A 303 -19.26 -18.14 1.90
CA ASP A 303 -19.18 -18.83 0.60
C ASP A 303 -17.76 -18.70 0.00
N ASP A 304 -17.14 -17.53 0.16
CA ASP A 304 -15.77 -17.23 -0.25
C ASP A 304 -15.04 -16.45 0.86
N PRO A 305 -14.28 -17.12 1.72
CA PRO A 305 -13.58 -16.50 2.84
C PRO A 305 -12.59 -15.38 2.43
N LEU A 306 -11.96 -15.46 1.25
CA LEU A 306 -11.08 -14.41 0.74
C LEU A 306 -11.82 -13.13 0.35
N SER A 307 -13.15 -13.18 0.21
CA SER A 307 -13.96 -11.99 -0.08
C SER A 307 -13.92 -10.92 1.02
N VAL A 308 -13.33 -11.24 2.16
CA VAL A 308 -13.09 -10.26 3.23
C VAL A 308 -12.06 -9.20 2.81
N PHE A 309 -11.15 -9.53 1.90
CA PHE A 309 -10.13 -8.61 1.44
C PHE A 309 -10.67 -7.60 0.41
N PRO A 310 -10.08 -6.38 0.38
CA PRO A 310 -10.49 -5.32 -0.54
C PRO A 310 -10.42 -5.72 -2.01
N ALA A 311 -11.37 -5.24 -2.79
CA ALA A 311 -11.42 -5.39 -4.24
C ALA A 311 -11.46 -6.85 -4.76
N LYS A 312 -11.81 -7.81 -3.89
CA LYS A 312 -12.08 -9.19 -4.33
C LYS A 312 -13.27 -9.20 -5.29
N ASP A 313 -13.08 -9.77 -6.47
CA ASP A 313 -14.07 -9.84 -7.54
C ASP A 313 -14.70 -8.47 -7.91
N THR A 314 -13.94 -7.39 -7.76
CA THR A 314 -14.39 -6.02 -8.02
C THR A 314 -13.61 -5.44 -9.19
N GLU A 315 -14.31 -4.93 -10.20
CA GLU A 315 -13.72 -4.36 -11.41
C GLU A 315 -12.90 -3.11 -11.09
N LEU A 316 -13.48 -2.20 -10.31
CA LEU A 316 -12.87 -0.95 -9.84
C LEU A 316 -13.38 -0.61 -8.44
N LEU A 317 -12.47 -0.32 -7.53
CA LEU A 317 -12.72 0.19 -6.20
C LEU A 317 -12.09 1.58 -6.06
N GLU A 318 -12.87 2.55 -5.61
CA GLU A 318 -12.41 3.91 -5.32
C GLU A 318 -12.45 4.14 -3.81
N ILE A 319 -11.33 4.56 -3.23
CA ILE A 319 -11.16 4.75 -1.79
C ILE A 319 -10.63 6.16 -1.56
N SER A 320 -11.35 6.94 -0.75
CA SER A 320 -10.94 8.29 -0.35
C SER A 320 -10.63 8.32 1.14
N ASN A 321 -9.40 8.63 1.48
CA ASN A 321 -8.96 8.79 2.87
C ASN A 321 -9.28 10.20 3.35
N VAL A 322 -10.27 10.34 4.24
CA VAL A 322 -10.74 11.64 4.72
C VAL A 322 -9.77 12.33 5.71
N GLU A 323 -8.74 11.63 6.15
CA GLU A 323 -7.74 12.14 7.10
C GLU A 323 -6.43 12.58 6.41
N ASN A 324 -6.28 12.26 5.12
CA ASN A 324 -5.10 12.60 4.33
C ASN A 324 -5.48 13.59 3.21
N ASN A 325 -4.67 14.60 3.00
CA ASN A 325 -4.84 15.65 1.99
C ASN A 325 -3.47 16.04 1.40
N ASN A 326 -2.67 15.04 1.04
CA ASN A 326 -1.33 15.23 0.53
C ASN A 326 -1.27 15.38 -1.00
N ASP A 327 -2.40 15.42 -1.67
CA ASP A 327 -2.55 15.46 -3.14
C ASP A 327 -1.94 14.22 -3.85
N GLU A 328 -1.59 13.15 -3.10
CA GLU A 328 -1.04 11.92 -3.67
C GLU A 328 -2.15 10.89 -3.91
N LYS A 329 -2.22 10.38 -5.13
CA LYS A 329 -3.24 9.45 -5.61
C LYS A 329 -2.61 8.20 -6.20
N LEU A 330 -2.96 7.04 -5.67
CA LEU A 330 -2.40 5.75 -6.06
C LEU A 330 -3.40 4.95 -6.91
N LEU A 331 -3.01 4.57 -8.10
CA LEU A 331 -3.68 3.54 -8.89
C LEU A 331 -2.99 2.19 -8.69
N ILE A 332 -3.69 1.21 -8.15
CA ILE A 332 -3.23 -0.17 -8.02
C ILE A 332 -3.85 -1.00 -9.14
N VAL A 333 -3.01 -1.58 -10.00
CA VAL A 333 -3.44 -2.56 -11.00
C VAL A 333 -2.97 -3.94 -10.54
N LYS A 334 -3.90 -4.79 -10.12
CA LYS A 334 -3.60 -6.02 -9.40
C LYS A 334 -4.16 -7.28 -10.05
N ASP A 335 -3.61 -8.43 -9.66
CA ASP A 335 -4.28 -9.71 -9.67
C ASP A 335 -4.80 -10.09 -8.26
N HIS A 336 -5.27 -11.32 -8.07
CA HIS A 336 -5.83 -11.76 -6.77
C HIS A 336 -4.80 -11.80 -5.63
N ILE A 337 -3.50 -11.91 -5.93
CA ILE A 337 -2.44 -11.95 -4.90
C ILE A 337 -2.32 -10.61 -4.16
N GLY A 338 -2.65 -9.50 -4.83
CA GLY A 338 -2.56 -8.16 -4.26
C GLY A 338 -3.63 -7.82 -3.22
N GLU A 339 -4.73 -8.55 -3.16
CA GLU A 339 -5.91 -8.20 -2.35
C GLU A 339 -5.60 -7.94 -0.86
N PRO A 340 -4.83 -8.79 -0.16
CA PRO A 340 -4.51 -8.57 1.26
C PRO A 340 -3.65 -7.34 1.54
N ILE A 341 -2.94 -6.81 0.53
CA ILE A 341 -1.99 -5.69 0.67
C ILE A 341 -2.70 -4.34 0.60
N ILE A 342 -3.80 -4.24 -0.16
CA ILE A 342 -4.49 -2.99 -0.48
C ILE A 342 -4.83 -2.18 0.76
N GLY A 343 -5.36 -2.83 1.80
CA GLY A 343 -5.77 -2.16 3.02
C GLY A 343 -4.64 -1.37 3.69
N TYR A 344 -3.42 -1.86 3.63
CA TYR A 344 -2.26 -1.20 4.25
C TYR A 344 -1.79 0.04 3.50
N LEU A 345 -2.15 0.19 2.21
CA LEU A 345 -1.72 1.32 1.36
C LEU A 345 -2.60 2.56 1.53
N VAL A 346 -3.88 2.38 1.91
CA VAL A 346 -4.87 3.47 2.00
C VAL A 346 -4.41 4.66 2.86
N PRO A 347 -3.76 4.47 4.02
CA PRO A 347 -3.40 5.61 4.87
C PRO A 347 -2.31 6.53 4.31
N ALA A 348 -1.51 6.05 3.35
CA ALA A 348 -0.41 6.83 2.78
C ALA A 348 -0.87 7.85 1.73
N TYR A 349 -2.01 7.60 1.10
CA TYR A 349 -2.52 8.38 -0.03
C TYR A 349 -3.83 9.08 0.31
N GLU A 350 -4.12 10.17 -0.38
CA GLU A 350 -5.41 10.86 -0.30
C GLU A 350 -6.50 10.01 -0.99
N GLU A 351 -6.18 9.46 -2.15
CA GLU A 351 -7.07 8.58 -2.88
C GLU A 351 -6.33 7.32 -3.35
N VAL A 352 -7.01 6.17 -3.25
CA VAL A 352 -6.52 4.90 -3.75
C VAL A 352 -7.56 4.30 -4.68
N TYR A 353 -7.15 4.02 -5.90
CA TYR A 353 -7.96 3.38 -6.94
C TYR A 353 -7.44 1.98 -7.17
N VAL A 354 -8.31 0.98 -7.09
CA VAL A 354 -7.93 -0.42 -7.24
C VAL A 354 -8.63 -1.04 -8.43
N VAL A 355 -7.84 -1.50 -9.38
CA VAL A 355 -8.31 -2.15 -10.61
C VAL A 355 -7.86 -3.60 -10.61
N ASP A 356 -8.81 -4.50 -10.78
CA ASP A 356 -8.51 -5.88 -11.13
C ASP A 356 -8.20 -5.97 -12.63
N ALA A 357 -6.96 -6.34 -12.96
CA ALA A 357 -6.47 -6.34 -14.34
C ALA A 357 -7.28 -7.27 -15.27
N GLN A 358 -7.88 -8.33 -14.75
CA GLN A 358 -8.68 -9.28 -15.53
C GLN A 358 -10.15 -8.83 -15.70
N LEU A 359 -10.68 -8.15 -14.71
CA LEU A 359 -12.10 -7.77 -14.68
C LEU A 359 -12.38 -6.42 -15.31
N TYR A 360 -11.49 -5.44 -15.14
CA TYR A 360 -11.68 -4.05 -15.58
C TYR A 360 -11.95 -3.93 -17.09
N LYS A 361 -13.00 -3.24 -17.48
CA LYS A 361 -13.45 -3.10 -18.88
C LYS A 361 -13.16 -1.71 -19.50
N GLY A 362 -12.59 -0.81 -18.72
CA GLY A 362 -12.28 0.55 -19.17
C GLY A 362 -10.88 0.68 -19.78
N ASN A 363 -10.48 1.94 -20.02
CA ASN A 363 -9.14 2.34 -20.47
C ASN A 363 -8.43 3.07 -19.34
N LEU A 364 -7.25 2.62 -18.95
CA LEU A 364 -6.52 3.20 -17.82
C LEU A 364 -5.82 4.51 -18.19
N SER A 365 -5.38 4.69 -19.45
CA SER A 365 -4.75 5.96 -19.86
C SER A 365 -5.71 7.15 -19.75
N GLU A 366 -7.01 6.94 -20.03
CA GLU A 366 -8.03 7.96 -19.84
C GLU A 366 -8.35 8.15 -18.34
N TYR A 367 -8.46 7.04 -17.61
CA TYR A 367 -8.77 7.05 -16.17
C TYR A 367 -7.70 7.78 -15.37
N ILE A 368 -6.43 7.52 -15.66
CA ILE A 368 -5.27 8.16 -15.02
C ILE A 368 -5.34 9.69 -15.16
N ARG A 369 -5.54 10.19 -16.37
CA ARG A 369 -5.63 11.63 -16.63
C ARG A 369 -6.87 12.27 -16.00
N SER A 370 -8.00 11.56 -15.98
CA SER A 370 -9.27 12.10 -15.46
C SER A 370 -9.31 12.20 -13.94
N ASN A 371 -8.44 11.45 -13.24
CA ASN A 371 -8.39 11.41 -11.79
C ASN A 371 -7.10 12.01 -11.22
N ASP A 372 -6.23 12.60 -12.05
CA ASP A 372 -4.96 13.21 -11.64
C ASP A 372 -4.09 12.22 -10.82
N ILE A 373 -3.95 10.97 -11.32
CA ILE A 373 -3.17 9.92 -10.66
C ILE A 373 -1.69 10.32 -10.62
N THR A 374 -1.06 10.22 -9.47
CA THR A 374 0.36 10.56 -9.25
C THR A 374 1.26 9.34 -9.17
N HIS A 375 0.70 8.19 -8.75
CA HIS A 375 1.43 6.95 -8.56
C HIS A 375 0.67 5.77 -9.14
N ILE A 376 1.38 4.84 -9.76
CA ILE A 376 0.82 3.58 -10.27
C ILE A 376 1.59 2.43 -9.63
N LEU A 377 0.89 1.45 -9.09
CA LEU A 377 1.46 0.20 -8.60
C LEU A 377 0.95 -0.97 -9.43
N ILE A 378 1.84 -1.61 -10.19
CA ILE A 378 1.56 -2.89 -10.84
C ILE A 378 1.90 -4.01 -9.85
N LEU A 379 0.87 -4.65 -9.31
CA LEU A 379 0.94 -5.59 -8.19
C LEU A 379 0.46 -6.97 -8.61
N ASN A 380 1.37 -7.90 -8.83
CA ASN A 380 1.04 -9.23 -9.37
C ASN A 380 1.75 -10.35 -8.62
N GLY A 381 1.15 -11.53 -8.60
CA GLY A 381 1.85 -12.76 -8.30
C GLY A 381 2.79 -13.16 -9.45
N ILE A 382 3.87 -13.84 -9.11
CA ILE A 382 4.91 -14.25 -10.09
C ILE A 382 4.35 -15.13 -11.21
N SER A 383 3.31 -15.92 -10.93
CA SER A 383 2.65 -16.76 -11.93
C SER A 383 2.03 -15.92 -13.06
N ASN A 384 1.35 -14.82 -12.71
CA ASN A 384 0.77 -13.90 -13.69
C ASN A 384 1.82 -13.02 -14.37
N ALA A 385 2.87 -12.61 -13.67
CA ALA A 385 4.01 -11.91 -14.27
C ALA A 385 4.69 -12.77 -15.37
N ASN A 386 4.58 -14.10 -15.29
CA ASN A 386 5.10 -15.03 -16.30
C ASN A 386 4.03 -15.58 -17.28
N ASN A 387 2.83 -14.98 -17.29
CA ASN A 387 1.74 -15.37 -18.18
C ASN A 387 1.61 -14.38 -19.34
N SER A 388 1.91 -14.81 -20.56
CA SER A 388 1.88 -13.96 -21.75
C SER A 388 0.51 -13.34 -22.05
N LEU A 389 -0.59 -14.04 -21.74
CA LEU A 389 -1.95 -13.50 -21.91
C LEU A 389 -2.24 -12.41 -20.89
N TYR A 390 -1.77 -12.60 -19.66
CA TYR A 390 -1.90 -11.57 -18.62
C TYR A 390 -1.05 -10.34 -18.96
N CYS A 391 0.19 -10.53 -19.43
CA CYS A 391 1.03 -9.42 -19.91
C CYS A 391 0.38 -8.65 -21.07
N GLN A 392 -0.23 -9.37 -22.01
CA GLN A 392 -0.98 -8.73 -23.11
C GLN A 392 -2.19 -7.95 -22.55
N ARG A 393 -2.91 -8.52 -21.59
CA ARG A 393 -4.03 -7.86 -20.94
C ARG A 393 -3.61 -6.57 -20.23
N LEU A 394 -2.47 -6.57 -19.52
CA LEU A 394 -1.93 -5.35 -18.92
C LEU A 394 -1.64 -4.28 -19.98
N ARG A 395 -0.99 -4.62 -21.09
CA ARG A 395 -0.74 -3.67 -22.20
C ARG A 395 -2.03 -3.07 -22.73
N ASP A 396 -3.04 -3.92 -22.99
CA ASP A 396 -4.34 -3.49 -23.53
C ASP A 396 -5.07 -2.50 -22.61
N LEU A 397 -4.88 -2.60 -21.29
CA LEU A 397 -5.46 -1.66 -20.32
C LEU A 397 -4.89 -0.24 -20.45
N PHE A 398 -3.62 -0.11 -20.82
CA PHE A 398 -2.93 1.18 -20.95
C PHE A 398 -2.85 1.66 -22.40
N ASP A 399 -3.30 0.86 -23.38
CA ASP A 399 -3.31 1.29 -24.79
C ASP A 399 -4.40 2.37 -24.99
N SER A 400 -3.95 3.56 -25.35
CA SER A 400 -4.82 4.72 -25.58
C SER A 400 -5.73 4.60 -26.79
N GLY A 401 -5.62 3.51 -27.56
CA GLY A 401 -6.40 3.31 -28.79
C GLY A 401 -6.07 4.30 -29.90
N ILE A 402 -5.05 5.12 -29.74
CA ILE A 402 -4.52 6.01 -30.77
C ILE A 402 -3.55 5.23 -31.65
N SER A 403 -4.10 4.28 -32.41
CA SER A 403 -3.38 3.77 -33.58
C SER A 403 -3.46 4.86 -34.63
N GLY A 404 -2.33 5.55 -34.85
CA GLY A 404 -2.17 6.57 -35.89
C GLY A 404 -2.35 6.03 -37.32
#